data_da31e078a69487f5b3bcbe809170c381
#
_entry.id   da31e078a69487f5b3bcbe809170c381
#
_cell.length_a   1.000
_cell.length_b   1.000
_cell.length_c   1.000
_cell.angle_alpha   90.00
_cell.angle_beta   90.00
_cell.angle_gamma   90.00
#
_symmetry.space_group_name_H-M   'P 1'
#
loop_
_entity.id
_entity.type
_entity.pdbx_description
1 polymer ?
#
loop_
_entity_poly.entity_id
_entity_poly.type
_entity_poly.pdbx_seq_one_letter_code
_entity_poly.pdbx_strand_id
1 'polypeptide(L)'
;SRPDSKIDEISVYKARMRMGSMLAEQIIKTKPDHDIDVVIPIPDSSTIAAHELAVDIGVPYREGFVKNRYIGRTFIMPYQEERKKSVRRKLNILDLEFKGKNVLLVDDSIVRGTTSSKIIEMARDAGANKVYFASAAPAIKYQNLYGIDMPATAELIASNKSDEEVAKKINADWLIYQTLEDLIQAVQEGNPEINEFETSIFTGKYITPLVKNYLEELENSRKDELKVQREKSKANS
;
A
#
# COMPACT_ATOMS: atom_id res chain seq x y z
N SER A 1 3.15 0.67 12.69
CA SER A 1 4.04 0.37 13.86
C SER A 1 5.47 0.22 13.41
N ARG A 2 6.42 0.52 14.28
CA ARG A 2 7.86 0.30 14.02
C ARG A 2 8.15 -1.22 14.00
N PRO A 3 9.12 -1.68 13.20
CA PRO A 3 9.43 -3.11 13.11
C PRO A 3 9.87 -3.73 14.45
N ASP A 4 10.53 -2.94 15.30
CA ASP A 4 11.01 -3.35 16.63
C ASP A 4 9.91 -3.34 17.72
N SER A 5 8.67 -2.97 17.38
CA SER A 5 7.54 -2.92 18.29
C SER A 5 6.93 -4.30 18.53
N LYS A 6 6.35 -4.46 19.72
CA LYS A 6 5.39 -5.51 20.05
C LYS A 6 4.04 -4.90 20.36
N ILE A 7 2.96 -5.51 19.89
CA ILE A 7 1.57 -5.14 20.16
C ILE A 7 0.87 -6.42 20.59
N ASP A 8 0.28 -6.45 21.76
CA ASP A 8 -0.37 -7.64 22.34
C ASP A 8 0.54 -8.89 22.26
N GLU A 9 1.81 -8.73 22.63
CA GLU A 9 2.90 -9.72 22.55
C GLU A 9 3.25 -10.15 21.11
N ILE A 10 2.61 -9.63 20.08
CA ILE A 10 2.93 -9.92 18.69
C ILE A 10 4.07 -9.02 18.20
N SER A 11 5.14 -9.63 17.74
CA SER A 11 6.25 -8.92 17.07
C SER A 11 5.80 -8.41 15.69
N VAL A 12 5.86 -7.09 15.49
CA VAL A 12 5.57 -6.45 14.21
C VAL A 12 6.50 -6.96 13.11
N TYR A 13 7.79 -7.15 13.43
CA TYR A 13 8.75 -7.72 12.49
C TYR A 13 8.33 -9.11 11.99
N LYS A 14 8.00 -10.03 12.94
CA LYS A 14 7.59 -11.40 12.59
C LYS A 14 6.27 -11.45 11.82
N ALA A 15 5.31 -10.60 12.19
CA ALA A 15 4.05 -10.48 11.45
C ALA A 15 4.30 -10.04 9.99
N ARG A 16 5.18 -9.06 9.76
CA ARG A 16 5.53 -8.62 8.41
C ARG A 16 6.27 -9.68 7.59
N MET A 17 7.11 -10.51 8.21
CA MET A 17 7.71 -11.67 7.54
C MET A 17 6.61 -12.61 7.05
N ARG A 18 5.72 -13.04 7.95
CA ARG A 18 4.61 -13.94 7.60
C ARG A 18 3.69 -13.36 6.51
N MET A 19 3.41 -12.05 6.56
CA MET A 19 2.67 -11.38 5.48
C MET A 19 3.40 -11.53 4.13
N GLY A 20 4.72 -11.46 4.11
CA GLY A 20 5.53 -11.67 2.90
C GLY A 20 5.39 -13.10 2.37
N SER A 21 5.53 -14.10 3.25
CA SER A 21 5.38 -15.53 2.88
C SER A 21 3.99 -15.84 2.34
N MET A 22 2.93 -15.37 3.00
CA MET A 22 1.55 -15.60 2.52
C MET A 22 1.28 -14.92 1.18
N LEU A 23 1.82 -13.74 0.97
CA LEU A 23 1.73 -13.05 -0.32
C LEU A 23 2.50 -13.82 -1.42
N ALA A 24 3.62 -14.46 -1.09
CA ALA A 24 4.37 -15.34 -1.99
C ALA A 24 3.54 -16.58 -2.39
N GLU A 25 2.93 -17.25 -1.42
CA GLU A 25 2.04 -18.39 -1.68
C GLU A 25 0.87 -18.01 -2.61
N GLN A 26 0.30 -16.83 -2.38
CA GLN A 26 -0.78 -16.31 -3.22
C GLN A 26 -0.29 -16.03 -4.65
N ILE A 27 0.91 -15.48 -4.84
CA ILE A 27 1.51 -15.27 -6.17
C ILE A 27 1.74 -16.61 -6.86
N ILE A 28 2.37 -17.58 -6.19
CA ILE A 28 2.62 -18.92 -6.75
C ILE A 28 1.31 -19.59 -7.18
N LYS A 29 0.25 -19.46 -6.38
CA LYS A 29 -1.07 -20.04 -6.65
C LYS A 29 -1.80 -19.35 -7.81
N THR A 30 -1.76 -18.01 -7.89
CA THR A 30 -2.57 -17.25 -8.85
C THR A 30 -1.81 -16.87 -10.12
N LYS A 31 -0.49 -16.88 -10.07
CA LYS A 31 0.43 -16.51 -11.16
C LYS A 31 1.57 -17.54 -11.26
N PRO A 32 1.29 -18.86 -11.41
CA PRO A 32 2.33 -19.90 -11.39
C PRO A 32 3.39 -19.72 -12.49
N ASP A 33 3.00 -19.12 -13.62
CA ASP A 33 3.89 -18.86 -14.76
C ASP A 33 4.38 -17.39 -14.76
N HIS A 34 4.53 -16.78 -13.57
CA HIS A 34 5.04 -15.40 -13.50
C HIS A 34 6.46 -15.30 -14.07
N ASP A 35 6.73 -14.18 -14.73
CA ASP A 35 8.02 -13.84 -15.33
C ASP A 35 8.73 -12.71 -14.56
N ILE A 36 8.59 -12.69 -13.24
CA ILE A 36 9.23 -11.70 -12.36
C ILE A 36 10.74 -11.93 -12.34
N ASP A 37 11.51 -10.91 -12.71
CA ASP A 37 12.99 -10.95 -12.67
C ASP A 37 13.54 -10.47 -11.33
N VAL A 38 12.82 -9.58 -10.64
CA VAL A 38 13.29 -8.95 -9.42
C VAL A 38 12.13 -8.45 -8.55
N VAL A 39 12.28 -8.59 -7.23
CA VAL A 39 11.37 -8.01 -6.23
C VAL A 39 12.03 -6.76 -5.63
N ILE A 40 11.30 -5.65 -5.66
CA ILE A 40 11.77 -4.34 -5.17
C ILE A 40 10.77 -3.77 -4.17
N PRO A 41 11.18 -3.51 -2.91
CA PRO A 41 10.31 -2.88 -1.92
C PRO A 41 10.13 -1.39 -2.17
N ILE A 42 9.00 -0.87 -1.76
CA ILE A 42 8.81 0.57 -1.56
C ILE A 42 9.22 0.89 -0.12
N PRO A 43 10.38 1.60 0.07
CA PRO A 43 10.94 1.76 1.40
C PRO A 43 10.13 2.70 2.28
N ASP A 44 10.13 2.55 3.61
CA ASP A 44 10.89 1.56 4.40
C ASP A 44 9.99 0.39 4.87
N SER A 45 8.67 0.59 4.88
CA SER A 45 7.67 -0.26 5.58
C SER A 45 7.50 -1.64 4.97
N SER A 46 7.64 -1.75 3.64
CA SER A 46 7.46 -3.01 2.92
C SER A 46 8.72 -3.87 2.80
N THR A 47 9.88 -3.36 3.22
CA THR A 47 11.18 -4.03 3.06
C THR A 47 11.19 -5.46 3.60
N ILE A 48 10.63 -5.67 4.81
CA ILE A 48 10.63 -6.99 5.47
C ILE A 48 9.75 -7.97 4.70
N ALA A 49 8.53 -7.57 4.35
CA ALA A 49 7.61 -8.43 3.61
C ALA A 49 8.13 -8.75 2.20
N ALA A 50 8.70 -7.75 1.51
CA ALA A 50 9.28 -7.93 0.19
C ALA A 50 10.47 -8.86 0.17
N HIS A 51 11.31 -8.81 1.21
CA HIS A 51 12.46 -9.72 1.34
C HIS A 51 11.99 -11.16 1.48
N GLU A 52 11.06 -11.43 2.41
CA GLU A 52 10.55 -12.78 2.62
C GLU A 52 9.84 -13.31 1.37
N LEU A 53 8.97 -12.48 0.77
CA LEU A 53 8.30 -12.81 -0.49
C LEU A 53 9.31 -13.21 -1.57
N ALA A 54 10.39 -12.45 -1.75
CA ALA A 54 11.41 -12.72 -2.76
C ALA A 54 12.10 -14.07 -2.54
N VAL A 55 12.42 -14.39 -1.27
CA VAL A 55 13.01 -15.68 -0.88
C VAL A 55 12.08 -16.82 -1.24
N ASP A 56 10.78 -16.71 -0.89
CA ASP A 56 9.81 -17.79 -1.02
C ASP A 56 9.41 -18.05 -2.50
N ILE A 57 9.39 -17.01 -3.35
CA ILE A 57 9.18 -17.22 -4.81
C ILE A 57 10.47 -17.52 -5.58
N GLY A 58 11.65 -17.51 -4.91
CA GLY A 58 12.93 -17.80 -5.53
C GLY A 58 13.44 -16.72 -6.51
N VAL A 59 13.03 -15.47 -6.33
CA VAL A 59 13.40 -14.33 -7.19
C VAL A 59 14.34 -13.38 -6.46
N PRO A 60 15.35 -12.79 -7.13
CA PRO A 60 16.24 -11.83 -6.50
C PRO A 60 15.52 -10.65 -5.84
N TYR A 61 15.89 -10.33 -4.59
CA TYR A 61 15.54 -9.10 -3.92
C TYR A 61 16.56 -8.01 -4.22
N ARG A 62 16.12 -6.78 -4.52
CA ARG A 62 16.98 -5.61 -4.73
C ARG A 62 16.35 -4.34 -4.16
N GLU A 63 17.16 -3.46 -3.61
CA GLU A 63 16.75 -2.11 -3.24
C GLU A 63 16.83 -1.20 -4.46
N GLY A 64 15.73 -1.07 -5.20
CA GLY A 64 15.66 -0.21 -6.39
C GLY A 64 15.35 1.25 -6.09
N PHE A 65 14.88 1.56 -4.86
CA PHE A 65 14.58 2.90 -4.39
C PHE A 65 15.40 3.25 -3.15
N VAL A 66 15.99 4.44 -3.16
CA VAL A 66 16.71 5.00 -2.01
C VAL A 66 15.95 6.21 -1.47
N LYS A 67 15.57 6.15 -0.21
CA LYS A 67 14.83 7.23 0.45
C LYS A 67 15.74 8.42 0.77
N ASN A 68 15.34 9.60 0.33
CA ASN A 68 16.02 10.83 0.73
C ASN A 68 15.58 11.21 2.15
N ARG A 69 16.45 10.98 3.14
CA ARG A 69 16.19 11.21 4.57
C ARG A 69 16.12 12.68 4.96
N TYR A 70 16.58 13.59 4.10
CA TYR A 70 16.60 15.04 4.36
C TYR A 70 15.29 15.74 4.03
N ILE A 71 14.31 15.04 3.44
CA ILE A 71 13.01 15.59 3.07
C ILE A 71 11.93 15.00 3.99
N GLY A 72 11.24 15.87 4.75
CA GLY A 72 10.21 15.49 5.71
C GLY A 72 8.99 14.75 5.09
N ARG A 73 8.10 14.22 5.95
CA ARG A 73 6.89 13.48 5.54
C ARG A 73 5.95 14.36 4.73
N THR A 74 5.63 13.97 3.47
CA THR A 74 4.71 14.68 2.57
C THR A 74 3.34 14.02 2.46
N PHE A 75 3.05 12.95 3.23
CA PHE A 75 1.77 12.25 3.18
C PHE A 75 0.57 13.09 3.63
N ILE A 76 0.82 14.20 4.33
CA ILE A 76 -0.17 15.11 4.90
C ILE A 76 -0.37 16.36 4.03
N MET A 77 0.23 16.45 2.84
CA MET A 77 0.06 17.62 1.97
C MET A 77 -1.29 17.63 1.24
N PRO A 78 -2.00 18.77 1.22
CA PRO A 78 -3.38 18.87 0.71
C PRO A 78 -3.51 18.73 -0.81
N TYR A 79 -2.46 19.01 -1.58
CA TYR A 79 -2.55 19.13 -3.04
C TYR A 79 -2.02 17.92 -3.80
N GLN A 80 -2.81 17.42 -4.77
CA GLN A 80 -2.45 16.25 -5.59
C GLN A 80 -1.20 16.49 -6.45
N GLU A 81 -1.02 17.69 -6.99
CA GLU A 81 0.16 18.04 -7.80
C GLU A 81 1.44 18.16 -6.98
N GLU A 82 1.35 18.73 -5.79
CA GLU A 82 2.48 18.80 -4.87
C GLU A 82 2.88 17.41 -4.34
N ARG A 83 1.90 16.51 -4.15
CA ARG A 83 2.17 15.11 -3.81
C ARG A 83 2.93 14.39 -4.92
N LYS A 84 2.57 14.58 -6.20
CA LYS A 84 3.28 13.99 -7.34
C LYS A 84 4.75 14.45 -7.42
N LYS A 85 5.00 15.74 -7.27
CA LYS A 85 6.37 16.30 -7.21
C LYS A 85 7.14 15.82 -5.97
N SER A 86 6.44 15.55 -4.86
CA SER A 86 7.06 15.18 -3.60
C SER A 86 7.55 13.73 -3.53
N VAL A 87 6.91 12.80 -4.24
CA VAL A 87 7.40 11.41 -4.32
C VAL A 87 8.76 11.36 -5.02
N ARG A 88 8.90 12.01 -6.18
CA ARG A 88 10.21 12.11 -6.89
C ARG A 88 11.31 12.80 -6.08
N ARG A 89 10.96 13.70 -5.15
CA ARG A 89 11.94 14.34 -4.27
C ARG A 89 12.38 13.44 -3.12
N LYS A 90 11.53 12.48 -2.72
CA LYS A 90 11.76 11.61 -1.56
C LYS A 90 12.41 10.30 -1.88
N LEU A 91 12.21 9.80 -3.09
CA LEU A 91 12.74 8.53 -3.56
C LEU A 91 13.65 8.78 -4.74
N ASN A 92 14.91 8.39 -4.61
CA ASN A 92 15.83 8.26 -5.73
C ASN A 92 15.70 6.83 -6.27
N ILE A 93 15.74 6.68 -7.59
CA ILE A 93 15.68 5.39 -8.28
C ILE A 93 17.07 4.94 -8.70
N LEU A 94 17.32 3.64 -8.62
CA LEU A 94 18.54 3.01 -9.11
C LEU A 94 18.22 2.32 -10.44
N ASP A 95 18.38 3.03 -11.54
CA ASP A 95 17.93 2.62 -12.89
C ASP A 95 18.41 1.22 -13.29
N LEU A 96 19.63 0.82 -12.88
CA LEU A 96 20.21 -0.50 -13.18
C LEU A 96 19.38 -1.66 -12.61
N GLU A 97 18.61 -1.41 -11.55
CA GLU A 97 17.76 -2.43 -10.95
C GLU A 97 16.42 -2.62 -11.69
N PHE A 98 16.07 -1.69 -12.58
CA PHE A 98 14.82 -1.70 -13.35
C PHE A 98 15.02 -2.02 -14.83
N LYS A 99 16.10 -1.52 -15.43
CA LYS A 99 16.29 -1.55 -16.87
C LYS A 99 16.24 -2.96 -17.46
N GLY A 100 15.30 -3.16 -18.37
CA GLY A 100 15.11 -4.42 -19.09
C GLY A 100 14.53 -5.57 -18.27
N LYS A 101 14.01 -5.29 -17.05
CA LYS A 101 13.48 -6.30 -16.12
C LYS A 101 11.97 -6.23 -15.98
N ASN A 102 11.37 -7.37 -15.67
CA ASN A 102 10.00 -7.49 -15.18
C ASN A 102 10.03 -7.38 -13.64
N VAL A 103 9.55 -6.28 -13.11
CA VAL A 103 9.74 -5.88 -11.71
C VAL A 103 8.47 -6.12 -10.92
N LEU A 104 8.56 -6.79 -9.77
CA LEU A 104 7.51 -6.82 -8.76
C LEU A 104 7.80 -5.76 -7.68
N LEU A 105 7.00 -4.70 -7.66
CA LEU A 105 7.01 -3.70 -6.58
C LEU A 105 6.16 -4.19 -5.41
N VAL A 106 6.68 -4.09 -4.19
CA VAL A 106 5.95 -4.47 -2.97
C VAL A 106 5.78 -3.25 -2.09
N ASP A 107 4.53 -2.96 -1.73
CA ASP A 107 4.17 -1.90 -0.77
C ASP A 107 3.43 -2.46 0.44
N ASP A 108 3.37 -1.70 1.52
CA ASP A 108 2.61 -2.09 2.72
C ASP A 108 1.10 -1.98 2.49
N SER A 109 0.64 -0.97 1.76
CA SER A 109 -0.79 -0.75 1.45
C SER A 109 -1.00 0.26 0.33
N ILE A 110 -2.17 0.20 -0.32
CA ILE A 110 -2.59 1.19 -1.31
C ILE A 110 -3.83 1.91 -0.80
N VAL A 111 -3.73 3.22 -0.56
CA VAL A 111 -4.85 4.05 -0.09
C VAL A 111 -5.48 4.82 -1.26
N ARG A 112 -4.81 5.87 -1.75
CA ARG A 112 -5.29 6.68 -2.87
C ARG A 112 -4.77 6.23 -4.24
N GLY A 113 -3.72 5.41 -4.26
CA GLY A 113 -3.03 4.97 -5.47
C GLY A 113 -2.16 6.03 -6.15
N THR A 114 -2.18 7.28 -5.71
CA THR A 114 -1.37 8.37 -6.30
C THR A 114 0.13 8.11 -6.15
N THR A 115 0.55 7.63 -4.97
CA THR A 115 1.94 7.26 -4.69
C THR A 115 2.35 6.05 -5.52
N SER A 116 1.53 4.99 -5.52
CA SER A 116 1.79 3.76 -6.27
C SER A 116 1.90 4.03 -7.77
N SER A 117 0.97 4.82 -8.36
CA SER A 117 1.02 5.22 -9.75
C SER A 117 2.31 5.97 -10.10
N LYS A 118 2.78 6.87 -9.20
CA LYS A 118 4.01 7.62 -9.42
C LYS A 118 5.26 6.77 -9.33
N ILE A 119 5.29 5.82 -8.41
CA ILE A 119 6.39 4.86 -8.25
C ILE A 119 6.47 3.95 -9.48
N ILE A 120 5.33 3.48 -9.99
CA ILE A 120 5.25 2.69 -11.22
C ILE A 120 5.76 3.51 -12.43
N GLU A 121 5.35 4.78 -12.53
CA GLU A 121 5.87 5.69 -13.56
C GLU A 121 7.39 5.81 -13.49
N MET A 122 7.95 6.00 -12.29
CA MET A 122 9.41 6.05 -12.10
C MET A 122 10.10 4.76 -12.53
N ALA A 123 9.53 3.58 -12.18
CA ALA A 123 10.07 2.29 -12.59
C ALA A 123 10.06 2.12 -14.13
N ARG A 124 8.98 2.55 -14.80
CA ARG A 124 8.89 2.53 -16.27
C ARG A 124 9.88 3.52 -16.91
N ASP A 125 10.00 4.73 -16.37
CA ASP A 125 10.97 5.74 -16.83
C ASP A 125 12.42 5.21 -16.69
N ALA A 126 12.70 4.38 -15.68
CA ALA A 126 14.00 3.70 -15.49
C ALA A 126 14.20 2.48 -16.41
N GLY A 127 13.25 2.18 -17.29
CA GLY A 127 13.35 1.15 -18.31
C GLY A 127 12.89 -0.24 -17.90
N ALA A 128 12.02 -0.38 -16.89
CA ALA A 128 11.36 -1.66 -16.60
C ALA A 128 10.49 -2.10 -17.79
N ASN A 129 10.57 -3.39 -18.15
CA ASN A 129 9.75 -3.98 -19.22
C ASN A 129 8.29 -4.13 -18.76
N LYS A 130 8.10 -4.75 -17.58
CA LYS A 130 6.80 -4.89 -16.92
C LYS A 130 6.91 -4.44 -15.47
N VAL A 131 5.84 -3.90 -14.94
CA VAL A 131 5.76 -3.48 -13.54
C VAL A 131 4.53 -4.10 -12.90
N TYR A 132 4.78 -5.08 -12.06
CA TYR A 132 3.80 -5.75 -11.23
C TYR A 132 3.76 -5.09 -9.86
N PHE A 133 2.62 -5.18 -9.19
CA PHE A 133 2.46 -4.55 -7.88
C PHE A 133 1.82 -5.51 -6.89
N ALA A 134 2.40 -5.63 -5.69
CA ALA A 134 1.87 -6.41 -4.59
C ALA A 134 1.68 -5.53 -3.36
N SER A 135 0.52 -5.63 -2.73
CA SER A 135 0.21 -4.98 -1.46
C SER A 135 0.21 -5.99 -0.33
N ALA A 136 1.04 -5.77 0.69
CA ALA A 136 1.09 -6.63 1.88
C ALA A 136 -0.15 -6.47 2.78
N ALA A 137 -1.02 -5.50 2.51
CA ALA A 137 -2.33 -5.38 3.13
C ALA A 137 -3.45 -5.65 2.11
N PRO A 138 -4.65 -6.08 2.56
CA PRO A 138 -5.84 -6.15 1.73
C PRO A 138 -6.24 -4.80 1.17
N ALA A 139 -7.14 -4.81 0.17
CA ALA A 139 -7.67 -3.60 -0.42
C ALA A 139 -8.42 -2.74 0.61
N ILE A 140 -7.96 -1.50 0.80
CA ILE A 140 -8.59 -0.54 1.72
C ILE A 140 -9.79 0.09 1.04
N LYS A 141 -10.99 -0.24 1.51
CA LYS A 141 -12.27 0.11 0.89
C LYS A 141 -13.12 1.08 1.71
N TYR A 142 -12.87 1.17 3.02
CA TYR A 142 -13.68 1.92 3.97
C TYR A 142 -12.82 2.83 4.84
N GLN A 143 -13.44 3.84 5.45
CA GLN A 143 -12.76 4.76 6.36
C GLN A 143 -12.46 4.09 7.71
N ASN A 144 -11.39 4.55 8.38
CA ASN A 144 -11.13 4.23 9.77
C ASN A 144 -11.82 5.24 10.69
N LEU A 145 -12.40 4.75 11.80
CA LEU A 145 -13.06 5.57 12.80
C LEU A 145 -12.33 5.57 14.16
N TYR A 146 -11.22 4.85 14.24
CA TYR A 146 -10.52 4.56 15.50
C TYR A 146 -9.14 5.25 15.57
N GLY A 147 -9.03 6.45 15.00
CA GLY A 147 -7.87 7.32 15.15
C GLY A 147 -6.85 7.31 14.00
N ILE A 148 -7.07 6.52 12.95
CA ILE A 148 -6.24 6.62 11.73
C ILE A 148 -6.85 7.67 10.82
N ASP A 149 -6.10 8.75 10.52
CA ASP A 149 -6.52 9.75 9.56
C ASP A 149 -6.54 9.18 8.14
N MET A 150 -7.73 9.07 7.58
CA MET A 150 -7.97 8.50 6.26
C MET A 150 -8.72 9.49 5.35
N PRO A 151 -8.50 9.42 4.02
CA PRO A 151 -9.23 10.26 3.08
C PRO A 151 -10.72 9.90 3.03
N ALA A 152 -11.52 10.76 2.39
CA ALA A 152 -12.91 10.43 2.08
C ALA A 152 -13.00 9.13 1.28
N THR A 153 -14.09 8.38 1.44
CA THR A 153 -14.30 7.07 0.76
C THR A 153 -14.13 7.18 -0.76
N ALA A 154 -14.56 8.30 -1.35
CA ALA A 154 -14.39 8.55 -2.79
C ALA A 154 -12.92 8.67 -3.25
N GLU A 155 -11.99 8.94 -2.34
CA GLU A 155 -10.56 8.99 -2.62
C GLU A 155 -9.85 7.64 -2.43
N LEU A 156 -10.50 6.66 -1.78
CA LEU A 156 -9.97 5.31 -1.65
C LEU A 156 -9.98 4.63 -3.01
N ILE A 157 -8.79 4.26 -3.50
CA ILE A 157 -8.66 3.75 -4.86
C ILE A 157 -9.42 2.46 -5.08
N ALA A 158 -9.50 1.59 -4.06
CA ALA A 158 -10.14 0.29 -4.09
C ALA A 158 -11.64 0.32 -3.74
N SER A 159 -12.19 1.49 -3.35
CA SER A 159 -13.61 1.60 -3.06
C SER A 159 -14.43 1.34 -4.34
N ASN A 160 -15.34 0.35 -4.29
CA ASN A 160 -16.21 -0.07 -5.40
C ASN A 160 -15.46 -0.41 -6.70
N LYS A 161 -14.25 -0.98 -6.62
CA LYS A 161 -13.46 -1.39 -7.79
C LYS A 161 -12.90 -2.80 -7.60
N SER A 162 -12.71 -3.48 -8.74
CA SER A 162 -11.97 -4.74 -8.80
C SER A 162 -10.46 -4.48 -8.76
N ASP A 163 -9.68 -5.53 -8.47
CA ASP A 163 -8.22 -5.45 -8.44
C ASP A 163 -7.65 -5.09 -9.82
N GLU A 164 -8.29 -5.56 -10.91
CA GLU A 164 -7.92 -5.22 -12.29
C GLU A 164 -8.18 -3.75 -12.62
N GLU A 165 -9.27 -3.18 -12.11
CA GLU A 165 -9.59 -1.76 -12.28
C GLU A 165 -8.58 -0.88 -11.51
N VAL A 166 -8.18 -1.33 -10.32
CA VAL A 166 -7.12 -0.65 -9.54
C VAL A 166 -5.79 -0.77 -10.24
N ALA A 167 -5.40 -1.96 -10.73
CA ALA A 167 -4.18 -2.18 -11.48
C ALA A 167 -4.07 -1.23 -12.68
N LYS A 168 -5.13 -1.15 -13.49
CA LYS A 168 -5.20 -0.19 -14.61
C LYS A 168 -5.04 1.26 -14.14
N LYS A 169 -5.66 1.63 -13.03
CA LYS A 169 -5.63 2.99 -12.52
C LYS A 169 -4.26 3.41 -12.01
N ILE A 170 -3.49 2.49 -11.43
CA ILE A 170 -2.10 2.74 -11.02
C ILE A 170 -1.08 2.49 -12.14
N ASN A 171 -1.53 1.99 -13.31
CA ASN A 171 -0.71 1.64 -14.46
C ASN A 171 0.24 0.44 -14.21
N ALA A 172 -0.17 -0.51 -13.38
CA ALA A 172 0.51 -1.80 -13.20
C ALA A 172 0.05 -2.83 -14.25
N ASP A 173 0.96 -3.73 -14.65
CA ASP A 173 0.61 -4.83 -15.56
C ASP A 173 -0.30 -5.87 -14.90
N TRP A 174 -0.12 -6.10 -13.59
CA TRP A 174 -1.09 -6.71 -12.69
C TRP A 174 -0.85 -6.25 -11.24
N LEU A 175 -1.88 -6.42 -10.42
CA LEU A 175 -1.90 -6.11 -9.00
C LEU A 175 -2.36 -7.34 -8.24
N ILE A 176 -1.74 -7.58 -7.09
CA ILE A 176 -2.21 -8.55 -6.10
C ILE A 176 -2.30 -7.87 -4.73
N TYR A 177 -3.40 -8.08 -4.03
CA TYR A 177 -3.57 -7.70 -2.65
C TYR A 177 -3.43 -8.93 -1.76
N GLN A 178 -2.89 -8.76 -0.57
CA GLN A 178 -3.04 -9.74 0.49
C GLN A 178 -4.52 -10.04 0.74
N THR A 179 -4.88 -11.28 1.05
CA THR A 179 -6.23 -11.58 1.51
C THR A 179 -6.42 -11.15 2.96
N LEU A 180 -7.66 -10.91 3.38
CA LEU A 180 -7.93 -10.57 4.79
C LEU A 180 -7.64 -11.76 5.71
N GLU A 181 -7.96 -12.94 5.25
CA GLU A 181 -7.72 -14.20 5.95
C GLU A 181 -6.24 -14.41 6.21
N ASP A 182 -5.40 -14.25 5.19
CA ASP A 182 -3.94 -14.39 5.31
C ASP A 182 -3.35 -13.30 6.21
N LEU A 183 -3.85 -12.05 6.12
CA LEU A 183 -3.42 -10.98 7.02
C LEU A 183 -3.73 -11.32 8.49
N ILE A 184 -4.94 -11.78 8.77
CA ILE A 184 -5.36 -12.19 10.11
C ILE A 184 -4.46 -13.33 10.60
N GLN A 185 -4.26 -14.37 9.79
CA GLN A 185 -3.42 -15.51 10.13
C GLN A 185 -1.98 -15.07 10.40
N ALA A 186 -1.38 -14.24 9.55
CA ALA A 186 -0.01 -13.75 9.71
C ALA A 186 0.21 -13.01 11.06
N VAL A 187 -0.82 -12.34 11.54
CA VAL A 187 -0.79 -11.63 12.83
C VAL A 187 -1.07 -12.59 13.98
N GLN A 188 -2.14 -13.40 13.88
CA GLN A 188 -2.62 -14.32 14.92
C GLN A 188 -1.58 -15.40 15.30
N GLU A 189 -0.78 -15.86 14.37
CA GLU A 189 0.32 -16.79 14.65
C GLU A 189 1.34 -16.25 15.69
N GLY A 190 1.39 -14.93 15.87
CA GLY A 190 2.22 -14.30 16.88
C GLY A 190 1.65 -14.38 18.30
N ASN A 191 0.33 -14.49 18.42
CA ASN A 191 -0.40 -14.70 19.68
C ASN A 191 -1.76 -15.36 19.39
N PRO A 192 -1.85 -16.70 19.47
CA PRO A 192 -3.09 -17.44 19.19
C PRO A 192 -4.25 -17.18 20.15
N GLU A 193 -4.02 -16.50 21.28
CA GLU A 193 -5.07 -16.14 22.22
C GLU A 193 -5.97 -15.01 21.69
N ILE A 194 -5.48 -14.24 20.71
CA ILE A 194 -6.22 -13.16 20.07
C ILE A 194 -7.09 -13.73 18.96
N ASN A 195 -8.41 -13.64 19.11
CA ASN A 195 -9.37 -14.22 18.17
C ASN A 195 -10.13 -13.16 17.34
N GLU A 196 -10.04 -11.90 17.70
CA GLU A 196 -10.75 -10.80 17.04
C GLU A 196 -9.79 -9.67 16.67
N PHE A 197 -9.95 -9.14 15.46
CA PHE A 197 -9.16 -8.03 14.93
C PHE A 197 -10.06 -6.95 14.38
N GLU A 198 -9.67 -5.69 14.56
CA GLU A 198 -10.33 -4.56 13.92
C GLU A 198 -10.01 -4.56 12.41
N THR A 199 -11.02 -4.82 11.60
CA THR A 199 -10.90 -4.99 10.13
C THR A 199 -11.81 -4.07 9.33
N SER A 200 -12.38 -3.04 9.96
CA SER A 200 -13.40 -2.18 9.35
C SER A 200 -12.96 -1.51 8.05
N ILE A 201 -11.69 -1.13 7.94
CA ILE A 201 -11.14 -0.50 6.72
C ILE A 201 -11.17 -1.43 5.49
N PHE A 202 -11.23 -2.75 5.71
CA PHE A 202 -11.33 -3.76 4.66
C PHE A 202 -12.77 -4.22 4.45
N THR A 203 -13.54 -4.39 5.55
CA THR A 203 -14.85 -5.06 5.57
C THR A 203 -16.04 -4.11 5.64
N GLY A 204 -15.86 -2.88 6.13
CA GLY A 204 -16.94 -1.96 6.48
C GLY A 204 -17.72 -2.34 7.75
N LYS A 205 -17.28 -3.35 8.50
CA LYS A 205 -17.89 -3.77 9.75
C LYS A 205 -17.17 -3.09 10.91
N TYR A 206 -17.87 -2.18 11.58
CA TYR A 206 -17.33 -1.42 12.71
C TYR A 206 -17.76 -2.05 14.02
N ILE A 207 -16.85 -2.07 15.01
CA ILE A 207 -17.10 -2.63 16.35
C ILE A 207 -18.11 -1.76 17.12
N THR A 208 -18.04 -0.43 16.94
CA THR A 208 -18.92 0.51 17.63
C THR A 208 -20.30 0.54 17.00
N PRO A 209 -21.39 0.39 17.76
CA PRO A 209 -22.75 0.54 17.26
C PRO A 209 -23.06 2.01 16.89
N LEU A 210 -24.06 2.22 16.01
CA LEU A 210 -24.58 3.55 15.60
C LEU A 210 -23.59 4.43 14.80
N VAL A 211 -22.75 3.81 14.00
CA VAL A 211 -21.70 4.48 13.23
C VAL A 211 -22.23 5.24 12.01
N LYS A 212 -23.44 4.94 11.51
CA LYS A 212 -23.94 5.51 10.23
C LYS A 212 -23.95 7.04 10.21
N ASN A 213 -24.52 7.67 11.23
CA ASN A 213 -24.60 9.12 11.28
C ASN A 213 -23.22 9.77 11.35
N TYR A 214 -22.31 9.17 12.14
CA TYR A 214 -20.93 9.66 12.26
C TYR A 214 -20.15 9.48 10.97
N LEU A 215 -20.33 8.38 10.25
CA LEU A 215 -19.73 8.18 8.92
C LEU A 215 -20.23 9.22 7.91
N GLU A 216 -21.53 9.54 7.92
CA GLU A 216 -22.11 10.57 7.05
C GLU A 216 -21.56 11.96 7.39
N GLU A 217 -21.45 12.31 8.66
CA GLU A 217 -20.86 13.57 9.12
C GLU A 217 -19.38 13.66 8.75
N LEU A 218 -18.61 12.60 8.95
CA LEU A 218 -17.20 12.54 8.59
C LEU A 218 -17.00 12.67 7.08
N GLU A 219 -17.81 11.97 6.28
CA GLU A 219 -17.78 12.02 4.82
C GLU A 219 -18.12 13.43 4.31
N ASN A 220 -19.11 14.09 4.89
CA ASN A 220 -19.51 15.46 4.54
C ASN A 220 -18.42 16.47 4.91
N SER A 221 -17.86 16.37 6.11
CA SER A 221 -16.72 17.21 6.55
C SER A 221 -15.53 17.08 5.60
N ARG A 222 -15.17 15.86 5.19
CA ARG A 222 -14.08 15.60 4.25
C ARG A 222 -14.38 16.13 2.84
N LYS A 223 -15.63 16.06 2.38
CA LYS A 223 -16.04 16.66 1.08
C LYS A 223 -15.92 18.18 1.10
N ASP A 224 -16.26 18.81 2.20
CA ASP A 224 -16.18 20.27 2.34
C ASP A 224 -14.72 20.73 2.44
N GLU A 225 -13.86 20.03 3.17
CA GLU A 225 -12.43 20.26 3.15
C GLU A 225 -11.84 20.18 1.72
N LEU A 226 -12.25 19.18 0.94
CA LEU A 226 -11.83 19.01 -0.45
C LEU A 226 -12.30 20.16 -1.35
N LYS A 227 -13.52 20.67 -1.17
CA LYS A 227 -14.03 21.83 -1.91
C LYS A 227 -13.20 23.09 -1.62
N VAL A 228 -13.00 23.39 -0.34
CA VAL A 228 -12.18 24.54 0.11
C VAL A 228 -10.75 24.45 -0.43
N GLN A 229 -10.17 23.25 -0.44
CA GLN A 229 -8.84 23.03 -0.99
C GLN A 229 -8.78 23.28 -2.50
N ARG A 230 -9.80 22.81 -3.26
CA ARG A 230 -9.89 23.06 -4.72
C ARG A 230 -10.06 24.52 -5.08
N GLU A 231 -10.83 25.26 -4.29
CA GLU A 231 -11.03 26.71 -4.48
C GLU A 231 -9.74 27.49 -4.23
N LYS A 232 -9.02 27.17 -3.13
CA LYS A 232 -7.72 27.77 -2.85
C LYS A 232 -6.67 27.47 -3.92
N SER A 233 -6.70 26.29 -4.52
CA SER A 233 -5.79 25.92 -5.62
C SER A 233 -6.07 26.71 -6.90
N LYS A 234 -7.36 26.98 -7.19
CA LYS A 234 -7.76 27.80 -8.34
C LYS A 234 -7.44 29.30 -8.17
N ALA A 235 -7.46 29.79 -6.94
CA ALA A 235 -7.15 31.20 -6.64
C ALA A 235 -5.63 31.51 -6.68
N ASN A 236 -4.78 30.48 -6.61
CA ASN A 236 -3.32 30.61 -6.62
C ASN A 236 -2.69 30.18 -7.97
N SER A 237 -3.50 29.90 -8.98
CA SER A 237 -3.10 29.59 -10.37
C SER A 237 -3.42 30.77 -11.29
#